data_a5bc0f7408a5361a0c3f28f55eea643e
#
_entry.id   a5bc0f7408a5361a0c3f28f55eea643e
#
_cell.length_a   1.000
_cell.length_b   1.000
_cell.length_c   1.000
_cell.angle_alpha   90.00
_cell.angle_beta   90.00
_cell.angle_gamma   90.00
#
_symmetry.space_group_name_H-M   'P 1'
#
loop_
_entity.id
_entity.type
_entity.pdbx_description
1 polymer ?
#
loop_
_entity_poly.entity_id
_entity_poly.type
_entity_poly.pdbx_seq_one_letter_code
_entity_poly.pdbx_strand_id
1 'polypeptide(L)'
;DLHSFPTRRSSDLHSRYVQTWSFAKRKGYSGTAVFSREEPLQVVRQIGSPVAEDEGRVCALEFTGYWFVNVYTPNSKNGLARLDERMLWDERYRSFLAELAKEKPVVSCGDFNVAHEEIDLRNPDTNHQNAGFSDQEREGFTRLLDAGFTDSFRKLYPDRADAYSWWSYRMRARERNVGWRIDYFLVSDDAAGRITGASILDDVYGSDHCPVELRIRL
;
A
#
# COMPACT_ATOMS: atom_id res chain seq x y z
N ASP A 1 -0.48 17.78 -14.96
CA ASP A 1 -0.13 17.21 -13.68
C ASP A 1 0.41 15.83 -13.84
N LEU A 2 1.73 15.79 -13.90
CA LEU A 2 2.55 14.63 -14.19
C LEU A 2 3.00 13.98 -12.88
N HIS A 3 2.08 13.51 -12.09
CA HIS A 3 2.40 12.84 -10.83
C HIS A 3 2.04 11.38 -10.93
N SER A 4 2.85 10.65 -11.65
CA SER A 4 3.03 9.24 -11.37
C SER A 4 3.64 8.56 -12.57
N PHE A 5 4.61 7.81 -12.29
CA PHE A 5 5.44 6.94 -13.10
C PHE A 5 6.72 7.59 -13.62
N PRO A 6 7.84 6.92 -13.39
CA PRO A 6 9.09 7.33 -13.96
C PRO A 6 8.92 7.42 -15.47
N THR A 7 8.98 8.63 -15.98
CA THR A 7 9.09 8.85 -17.41
C THR A 7 10.25 8.00 -17.94
N ARG A 8 10.10 7.47 -19.14
CA ARG A 8 11.00 6.58 -19.92
C ARG A 8 12.52 6.82 -19.85
N ARG A 9 13.06 7.41 -18.82
CA ARG A 9 14.51 7.65 -18.62
C ARG A 9 15.23 6.59 -17.79
N SER A 10 14.57 5.51 -17.40
CA SER A 10 15.22 4.41 -16.71
C SER A 10 15.62 3.29 -17.68
N SER A 11 16.37 3.62 -18.74
CA SER A 11 17.02 2.62 -19.60
C SER A 11 17.78 1.56 -18.79
N ASP A 12 18.30 1.94 -17.62
CA ASP A 12 19.05 1.06 -16.73
C ASP A 12 18.16 0.07 -15.94
N LEU A 13 16.89 0.39 -15.71
CA LEU A 13 15.93 -0.54 -15.11
C LEU A 13 15.42 -1.58 -16.12
N HIS A 14 15.31 -1.22 -17.40
CA HIS A 14 14.82 -2.12 -18.44
C HIS A 14 15.69 -3.36 -18.66
N SER A 15 16.99 -3.28 -18.40
CA SER A 15 17.92 -4.39 -18.62
C SER A 15 18.10 -5.32 -17.40
N ARG A 16 17.60 -4.92 -16.22
CA ARG A 16 17.87 -5.63 -14.95
C ARG A 16 16.66 -6.20 -14.26
N TYR A 17 15.44 -5.77 -14.67
CA TYR A 17 14.20 -6.14 -13.99
C TYR A 17 13.10 -6.52 -14.97
N VAL A 18 12.35 -7.55 -14.63
CA VAL A 18 11.06 -7.85 -15.23
C VAL A 18 10.08 -6.77 -14.77
N GLN A 19 9.37 -6.17 -15.71
CA GLN A 19 8.45 -5.08 -15.44
C GLN A 19 7.01 -5.54 -15.61
N THR A 20 6.24 -5.49 -14.56
CA THR A 20 4.82 -5.83 -14.57
C THR A 20 4.00 -4.60 -14.23
N TRP A 21 3.09 -4.23 -15.15
CA TRP A 21 2.27 -3.03 -15.05
C TRP A 21 0.79 -3.40 -14.96
N SER A 22 0.06 -2.66 -14.14
CA SER A 22 -1.40 -2.65 -14.09
C SER A 22 -1.88 -1.23 -14.36
N PHE A 23 -2.46 -1.01 -15.54
CA PHE A 23 -2.87 0.32 -15.99
C PHE A 23 -4.36 0.55 -15.77
N ALA A 24 -4.73 1.77 -15.42
CA ALA A 24 -6.13 2.19 -15.49
C ALA A 24 -6.58 2.31 -16.96
N LYS A 25 -7.85 2.03 -17.23
CA LYS A 25 -8.46 2.33 -18.54
C LYS A 25 -8.42 3.83 -18.83
N ARG A 26 -8.62 4.65 -17.82
CA ARG A 26 -8.49 6.11 -17.92
C ARG A 26 -7.03 6.52 -17.96
N LYS A 27 -6.61 7.16 -19.06
CA LYS A 27 -5.23 7.68 -19.20
C LYS A 27 -4.90 8.72 -18.14
N GLY A 28 -3.67 8.66 -17.59
CA GLY A 28 -3.17 9.62 -16.60
C GLY A 28 -3.85 9.51 -15.23
N TYR A 29 -4.41 8.36 -14.90
CA TYR A 29 -5.10 8.12 -13.65
C TYR A 29 -4.65 6.79 -13.03
N SER A 30 -4.39 6.79 -11.72
CA SER A 30 -4.10 5.58 -10.97
C SER A 30 -3.04 4.66 -11.64
N GLY A 31 -3.05 3.37 -11.33
CA GLY A 31 -2.13 2.36 -11.87
C GLY A 31 -1.04 1.96 -10.88
N THR A 32 -0.54 0.73 -11.02
CA THR A 32 0.53 0.16 -10.20
C THR A 32 1.56 -0.55 -11.07
N ALA A 33 2.76 -0.72 -10.55
CA ALA A 33 3.81 -1.49 -11.23
C ALA A 33 4.69 -2.23 -10.23
N VAL A 34 5.22 -3.36 -10.66
CA VAL A 34 6.23 -4.13 -9.92
C VAL A 34 7.44 -4.35 -10.82
N PHE A 35 8.62 -4.16 -10.27
CA PHE A 35 9.91 -4.45 -10.90
C PHE A 35 10.56 -5.59 -10.13
N SER A 36 10.60 -6.80 -10.68
CA SER A 36 11.15 -7.99 -10.06
C SER A 36 12.42 -8.47 -10.75
N ARG A 37 13.31 -9.14 -10.01
CA ARG A 37 14.49 -9.79 -10.60
C ARG A 37 14.17 -11.13 -11.23
N GLU A 38 13.10 -11.76 -10.75
CA GLU A 38 12.62 -13.05 -11.22
C GLU A 38 11.33 -12.87 -12.02
N GLU A 39 11.15 -13.74 -13.01
CA GLU A 39 9.91 -13.82 -13.78
C GLU A 39 8.81 -14.40 -12.88
N PRO A 40 7.66 -13.74 -12.74
CA PRO A 40 6.55 -14.31 -11.99
C PRO A 40 5.94 -15.51 -12.71
N LEU A 41 5.47 -16.50 -11.95
CA LEU A 41 4.74 -17.66 -12.46
C LEU A 41 3.36 -17.24 -12.99
N GLN A 42 2.73 -16.30 -12.31
CA GLN A 42 1.41 -15.77 -12.65
C GLN A 42 1.32 -14.29 -12.28
N VAL A 43 0.48 -13.55 -13.02
CA VAL A 43 0.16 -12.13 -12.74
C VAL A 43 -1.34 -11.96 -12.69
N VAL A 44 -1.84 -11.41 -11.57
CA VAL A 44 -3.24 -11.04 -11.38
C VAL A 44 -3.34 -9.52 -11.22
N ARG A 45 -4.23 -8.89 -12.01
CA ARG A 45 -4.45 -7.43 -12.01
C ARG A 45 -5.85 -7.02 -11.60
N GLN A 46 -6.76 -7.97 -11.60
CA GLN A 46 -8.17 -7.78 -11.25
C GLN A 46 -8.50 -8.67 -10.06
N ILE A 47 -9.17 -8.11 -9.07
CA ILE A 47 -9.54 -8.83 -7.85
C ILE A 47 -11.02 -9.20 -7.82
N GLY A 48 -11.79 -8.86 -8.87
CA GLY A 48 -13.24 -9.06 -8.91
C GLY A 48 -13.98 -8.05 -8.03
N SER A 49 -13.46 -6.83 -7.89
CA SER A 49 -14.11 -5.77 -7.13
C SER A 49 -15.29 -5.20 -7.90
N PRO A 50 -16.44 -4.93 -7.25
CA PRO A 50 -17.55 -4.24 -7.90
C PRO A 50 -17.27 -2.77 -8.21
N VAL A 51 -16.18 -2.22 -7.66
CA VAL A 51 -15.78 -0.81 -7.80
C VAL A 51 -14.28 -0.73 -8.13
N ALA A 52 -13.87 0.31 -8.87
CA ALA A 52 -12.49 0.64 -9.17
C ALA A 52 -11.67 -0.49 -9.88
N GLU A 53 -12.32 -1.51 -10.43
CA GLU A 53 -11.66 -2.66 -11.09
C GLU A 53 -10.86 -2.25 -12.32
N ASP A 54 -11.31 -1.21 -13.02
CA ASP A 54 -10.67 -0.67 -14.22
C ASP A 54 -9.60 0.39 -13.94
N GLU A 55 -9.25 0.59 -12.68
CA GLU A 55 -8.34 1.65 -12.26
C GLU A 55 -6.87 1.18 -12.10
N GLY A 56 -6.57 -0.10 -12.40
CA GLY A 56 -5.20 -0.64 -12.35
C GLY A 56 -4.57 -0.60 -10.95
N ARG A 57 -5.37 -0.81 -9.92
CA ARG A 57 -4.98 -0.59 -8.52
C ARG A 57 -4.25 -1.75 -7.87
N VAL A 58 -4.27 -2.92 -8.50
CA VAL A 58 -3.59 -4.12 -7.99
C VAL A 58 -2.67 -4.70 -9.05
N CYS A 59 -1.49 -5.11 -8.59
CA CYS A 59 -0.53 -5.89 -9.36
C CYS A 59 -0.02 -7.01 -8.45
N ALA A 60 -0.62 -8.20 -8.56
CA ALA A 60 -0.26 -9.37 -7.78
C ALA A 60 0.57 -10.34 -8.64
N LEU A 61 1.73 -10.73 -8.13
CA LEU A 61 2.71 -11.59 -8.78
C LEU A 61 2.89 -12.87 -7.94
N GLU A 62 2.73 -14.00 -8.57
CA GLU A 62 3.07 -15.30 -7.98
C GLU A 62 4.53 -15.61 -8.22
N PHE A 63 5.26 -15.94 -7.16
CA PHE A 63 6.59 -16.54 -7.21
C PHE A 63 6.56 -17.96 -6.64
N THR A 64 7.65 -18.71 -6.75
CA THR A 64 7.70 -20.11 -6.32
C THR A 64 7.30 -20.30 -4.85
N GLY A 65 7.73 -19.40 -3.96
CA GLY A 65 7.54 -19.51 -2.52
C GLY A 65 6.51 -18.57 -1.91
N TYR A 66 5.98 -17.58 -2.66
CA TYR A 66 5.13 -16.53 -2.12
C TYR A 66 4.35 -15.76 -3.20
N TRP A 67 3.34 -15.02 -2.75
CA TRP A 67 2.68 -13.98 -3.52
C TRP A 67 3.21 -12.60 -3.13
N PHE A 68 3.49 -11.75 -4.12
CA PHE A 68 3.79 -10.34 -3.92
C PHE A 68 2.67 -9.49 -4.52
N VAL A 69 2.04 -8.65 -3.71
CA VAL A 69 0.88 -7.85 -4.12
C VAL A 69 1.18 -6.37 -3.91
N ASN A 70 1.29 -5.61 -5.00
CA ASN A 70 1.35 -4.15 -4.94
C ASN A 70 -0.05 -3.56 -5.09
N VAL A 71 -0.41 -2.64 -4.21
CA VAL A 71 -1.75 -2.04 -4.12
C VAL A 71 -1.70 -0.52 -4.09
N TYR A 72 -2.68 0.10 -4.73
CA TYR A 72 -3.03 1.51 -4.59
C TYR A 72 -4.51 1.62 -4.24
N THR A 73 -4.81 1.61 -2.95
CA THR A 73 -6.18 1.60 -2.44
C THR A 73 -6.94 2.88 -2.83
N PRO A 74 -8.22 2.80 -3.26
CA PRO A 74 -9.02 3.98 -3.55
C PRO A 74 -9.10 4.94 -2.36
N ASN A 75 -8.92 6.23 -2.60
CA ASN A 75 -9.11 7.26 -1.58
C ASN A 75 -10.60 7.63 -1.47
N SER A 76 -11.12 7.79 -0.26
CA SER A 76 -12.53 8.13 0.00
C SER A 76 -12.91 9.56 -0.38
N LYS A 77 -11.93 10.40 -0.77
CA LYS A 77 -12.09 11.79 -1.19
C LYS A 77 -12.54 12.73 -0.06
N ASN A 78 -12.49 14.03 -0.37
CA ASN A 78 -12.93 15.06 0.56
C ASN A 78 -14.40 14.86 0.96
N GLY A 79 -14.70 15.03 2.24
CA GLY A 79 -16.04 14.81 2.78
C GLY A 79 -16.51 13.36 2.69
N LEU A 80 -15.57 12.39 2.56
CA LEU A 80 -15.86 10.95 2.45
C LEU A 80 -16.81 10.59 1.30
N ALA A 81 -16.75 11.36 0.19
CA ALA A 81 -17.70 11.25 -0.93
C ALA A 81 -17.67 9.88 -1.64
N ARG A 82 -16.61 9.08 -1.45
CA ARG A 82 -16.48 7.71 -2.01
C ARG A 82 -16.32 6.66 -0.91
N LEU A 83 -16.76 6.93 0.31
CA LEU A 83 -16.58 6.00 1.44
C LEU A 83 -17.25 4.64 1.18
N ASP A 84 -18.49 4.63 0.68
CA ASP A 84 -19.20 3.38 0.40
C ASP A 84 -18.46 2.52 -0.65
N GLU A 85 -17.93 3.15 -1.71
CA GLU A 85 -17.10 2.46 -2.71
C GLU A 85 -15.80 1.92 -2.08
N ARG A 86 -15.18 2.71 -1.19
CA ARG A 86 -13.98 2.31 -0.48
C ARG A 86 -14.24 1.09 0.41
N MET A 87 -15.35 1.04 1.13
CA MET A 87 -15.69 -0.10 1.97
C MET A 87 -15.93 -1.38 1.16
N LEU A 88 -16.61 -1.28 0.02
CA LEU A 88 -16.77 -2.42 -0.90
C LEU A 88 -15.44 -2.92 -1.44
N TRP A 89 -14.53 -2.01 -1.78
CA TRP A 89 -13.21 -2.33 -2.28
C TRP A 89 -12.35 -3.00 -1.20
N ASP A 90 -12.33 -2.46 0.02
CA ASP A 90 -11.56 -3.00 1.15
C ASP A 90 -12.00 -4.42 1.50
N GLU A 91 -13.30 -4.69 1.50
CA GLU A 91 -13.86 -6.03 1.74
C GLU A 91 -13.40 -7.03 0.67
N ARG A 92 -13.43 -6.63 -0.60
CA ARG A 92 -12.99 -7.50 -1.70
C ARG A 92 -11.48 -7.71 -1.68
N TYR A 93 -10.70 -6.66 -1.40
CA TYR A 93 -9.25 -6.76 -1.30
C TYR A 93 -8.82 -7.67 -0.15
N ARG A 94 -9.44 -7.54 1.02
CA ARG A 94 -9.24 -8.44 2.17
C ARG A 94 -9.51 -9.90 1.79
N SER A 95 -10.65 -10.16 1.15
CA SER A 95 -11.01 -11.51 0.71
C SER A 95 -10.01 -12.06 -0.31
N PHE A 96 -9.56 -11.23 -1.26
CA PHE A 96 -8.56 -11.61 -2.25
C PHE A 96 -7.23 -12.00 -1.61
N LEU A 97 -6.70 -11.19 -0.68
CA LEU A 97 -5.46 -11.54 0.02
C LEU A 97 -5.60 -12.82 0.86
N ALA A 98 -6.74 -13.00 1.54
CA ALA A 98 -7.02 -14.21 2.31
C ALA A 98 -7.14 -15.47 1.43
N GLU A 99 -7.63 -15.34 0.20
CA GLU A 99 -7.65 -16.42 -0.79
C GLU A 99 -6.22 -16.82 -1.19
N LEU A 100 -5.36 -15.86 -1.51
CA LEU A 100 -3.96 -16.11 -1.85
C LEU A 100 -3.18 -16.75 -0.69
N ALA A 101 -3.44 -16.29 0.52
CA ALA A 101 -2.75 -16.78 1.73
C ALA A 101 -3.06 -18.25 2.06
N LYS A 102 -4.11 -18.84 1.50
CA LYS A 102 -4.38 -20.28 1.63
C LYS A 102 -3.40 -21.13 0.83
N GLU A 103 -2.76 -20.56 -0.18
CA GLU A 103 -1.88 -21.30 -1.09
C GLU A 103 -0.40 -21.09 -0.72
N LYS A 104 0.00 -19.85 -0.47
CA LYS A 104 1.39 -19.46 -0.21
C LYS A 104 1.43 -18.23 0.71
N PRO A 105 2.55 -17.99 1.40
CA PRO A 105 2.80 -16.71 2.08
C PRO A 105 2.55 -15.52 1.16
N VAL A 106 1.93 -14.48 1.71
CA VAL A 106 1.60 -13.24 0.99
C VAL A 106 2.38 -12.08 1.57
N VAL A 107 3.00 -11.29 0.69
CA VAL A 107 3.55 -9.96 1.01
C VAL A 107 2.76 -8.93 0.19
N SER A 108 1.98 -8.10 0.87
CA SER A 108 1.23 -7.00 0.25
C SER A 108 1.86 -5.67 0.61
N CYS A 109 2.09 -4.79 -0.37
CA CYS A 109 2.65 -3.46 -0.13
C CYS A 109 1.97 -2.40 -0.99
N GLY A 110 2.16 -1.14 -0.60
CA GLY A 110 1.70 0.02 -1.38
C GLY A 110 1.01 1.07 -0.52
N ASP A 111 0.31 1.97 -1.19
CA ASP A 111 -0.51 3.01 -0.57
C ASP A 111 -1.90 2.45 -0.21
N PHE A 112 -2.12 2.25 1.07
CA PHE A 112 -3.41 1.79 1.60
C PHE A 112 -4.40 2.93 1.83
N ASN A 113 -3.98 4.18 1.64
CA ASN A 113 -4.81 5.36 1.84
C ASN A 113 -5.55 5.36 3.19
N VAL A 114 -4.89 4.88 4.25
CA VAL A 114 -5.39 4.89 5.63
C VAL A 114 -4.24 4.90 6.63
N ALA A 115 -4.28 5.80 7.60
CA ALA A 115 -3.50 5.69 8.83
C ALA A 115 -4.32 4.82 9.80
N HIS A 116 -3.74 3.72 10.29
CA HIS A 116 -4.49 2.73 11.07
C HIS A 116 -4.80 3.23 12.48
N GLU A 117 -3.76 3.60 13.22
CA GLU A 117 -3.86 4.03 14.60
C GLU A 117 -3.56 5.52 14.77
N GLU A 118 -3.92 6.09 15.92
CA GLU A 118 -3.65 7.50 16.22
C GLU A 118 -2.14 7.85 16.17
N ILE A 119 -1.29 6.89 16.48
CA ILE A 119 0.16 7.02 16.37
C ILE A 119 0.65 7.11 14.91
N ASP A 120 -0.20 6.77 13.93
CA ASP A 120 0.13 6.73 12.50
C ASP A 120 -0.09 8.08 11.78
N LEU A 121 -0.55 9.11 12.50
CA LEU A 121 -0.64 10.46 11.95
C LEU A 121 -0.40 11.52 13.01
N ARG A 122 -0.01 12.73 12.57
CA ARG A 122 0.38 13.83 13.48
C ARG A 122 -0.77 14.43 14.28
N ASN A 123 -1.96 14.55 13.72
CA ASN A 123 -3.10 15.24 14.33
C ASN A 123 -4.35 14.34 14.30
N PRO A 124 -4.44 13.26 15.07
CA PRO A 124 -5.56 12.32 15.02
C PRO A 124 -6.91 12.99 15.35
N ASP A 125 -6.99 13.78 16.43
CA ASP A 125 -8.23 14.36 16.94
C ASP A 125 -9.04 15.16 15.89
N THR A 126 -8.36 15.75 14.91
CA THR A 126 -8.99 16.59 13.88
C THR A 126 -9.26 15.85 12.58
N ASN A 127 -8.95 14.56 12.50
CA ASN A 127 -8.97 13.80 11.23
C ASN A 127 -9.98 12.64 11.17
N HIS A 128 -10.72 12.34 12.25
CA HIS A 128 -11.71 11.25 12.28
C HIS A 128 -12.85 11.35 11.24
N GLN A 129 -13.06 12.52 10.64
CA GLN A 129 -14.02 12.74 9.57
C GLN A 129 -13.37 12.99 8.21
N ASN A 130 -12.06 12.74 8.09
CA ASN A 130 -11.29 12.93 6.87
C ASN A 130 -10.94 11.60 6.21
N ALA A 131 -10.88 11.61 4.88
CA ALA A 131 -10.42 10.47 4.10
C ALA A 131 -9.02 10.03 4.55
N GLY A 132 -8.84 8.72 4.75
CA GLY A 132 -7.61 8.13 5.25
C GLY A 132 -7.51 8.01 6.77
N PHE A 133 -8.50 8.52 7.53
CA PHE A 133 -8.56 8.33 8.99
C PHE A 133 -10.00 8.26 9.53
N SER A 134 -10.99 8.02 8.69
CA SER A 134 -12.34 7.76 9.17
C SER A 134 -12.39 6.44 9.94
N ASP A 135 -13.30 6.34 10.91
CA ASP A 135 -13.44 5.14 11.73
C ASP A 135 -13.72 3.90 10.87
N GLN A 136 -14.47 4.06 9.78
CA GLN A 136 -14.78 2.98 8.84
C GLN A 136 -13.54 2.49 8.08
N GLU A 137 -12.67 3.40 7.61
CA GLU A 137 -11.42 3.02 6.92
C GLU A 137 -10.46 2.33 7.88
N ARG A 138 -10.31 2.83 9.09
CA ARG A 138 -9.50 2.21 10.16
C ARG A 138 -10.01 0.81 10.52
N GLU A 139 -11.31 0.68 10.73
CA GLU A 139 -11.97 -0.61 10.98
C GLU A 139 -11.78 -1.59 9.81
N GLY A 140 -11.85 -1.11 8.55
CA GLY A 140 -11.55 -1.90 7.36
C GLY A 140 -10.14 -2.45 7.37
N PHE A 141 -9.16 -1.63 7.78
CA PHE A 141 -7.77 -2.04 7.90
C PHE A 141 -7.55 -3.02 9.08
N THR A 142 -8.21 -2.80 10.22
CA THR A 142 -8.22 -3.75 11.35
C THR A 142 -8.71 -5.12 10.89
N ARG A 143 -9.84 -5.19 10.17
CA ARG A 143 -10.37 -6.44 9.62
C ARG A 143 -9.42 -7.10 8.62
N LEU A 144 -8.64 -6.32 7.88
CA LEU A 144 -7.61 -6.86 7.00
C LEU A 144 -6.49 -7.53 7.82
N LEU A 145 -6.02 -6.91 8.89
CA LEU A 145 -5.04 -7.53 9.79
C LEU A 145 -5.61 -8.79 10.46
N ASP A 146 -6.84 -8.72 10.98
CA ASP A 146 -7.53 -9.86 11.62
C ASP A 146 -7.77 -11.04 10.67
N ALA A 147 -7.73 -10.82 9.36
CA ALA A 147 -7.79 -11.87 8.36
C ALA A 147 -6.48 -12.67 8.20
N GLY A 148 -5.50 -12.45 9.07
CA GLY A 148 -4.24 -13.19 9.12
C GLY A 148 -3.07 -12.42 8.51
N PHE A 149 -3.02 -11.10 8.69
CA PHE A 149 -1.92 -10.27 8.19
C PHE A 149 -1.31 -9.42 9.30
N THR A 150 0.00 -9.32 9.27
CA THR A 150 0.81 -8.53 10.20
C THR A 150 1.36 -7.27 9.52
N ASP A 151 1.15 -6.09 10.11
CA ASP A 151 1.88 -4.86 9.76
C ASP A 151 3.34 -5.02 10.16
N SER A 152 4.23 -5.10 9.17
CA SER A 152 5.65 -5.38 9.39
C SER A 152 6.37 -4.29 10.18
N PHE A 153 5.98 -3.03 10.01
CA PHE A 153 6.57 -1.92 10.73
C PHE A 153 6.13 -1.91 12.20
N ARG A 154 4.84 -2.02 12.48
CA ARG A 154 4.30 -2.07 13.85
C ARG A 154 4.72 -3.32 14.61
N LYS A 155 4.93 -4.44 13.92
CA LYS A 155 5.52 -5.64 14.53
C LYS A 155 6.91 -5.39 15.13
N LEU A 156 7.76 -4.61 14.44
CA LEU A 156 9.12 -4.34 14.89
C LEU A 156 9.20 -3.07 15.78
N TYR A 157 8.31 -2.12 15.55
CA TYR A 157 8.34 -0.81 16.22
C TYR A 157 6.92 -0.42 16.69
N PRO A 158 6.35 -1.14 17.68
CA PRO A 158 4.95 -0.93 18.10
C PRO A 158 4.67 0.51 18.58
N ASP A 159 5.63 1.09 19.30
CA ASP A 159 5.47 2.40 19.96
C ASP A 159 6.21 3.55 19.26
N ARG A 160 6.73 3.34 18.04
CA ARG A 160 7.47 4.37 17.33
C ARG A 160 6.52 5.43 16.75
N ALA A 161 6.41 6.54 17.43
CA ALA A 161 5.69 7.72 16.97
C ALA A 161 6.48 8.51 15.91
N ASP A 162 5.82 9.49 15.29
CA ASP A 162 6.40 10.43 14.32
C ASP A 162 7.07 9.77 13.09
N ALA A 163 6.65 8.56 12.76
CA ALA A 163 7.13 7.76 11.64
C ALA A 163 6.07 7.75 10.53
N TYR A 164 6.23 8.59 9.54
CA TYR A 164 5.26 8.82 8.48
C TYR A 164 5.83 8.52 7.11
N SER A 165 4.96 8.16 6.15
CA SER A 165 5.32 7.86 4.76
C SER A 165 4.79 8.87 3.76
N TRP A 166 3.85 9.72 4.17
CA TRP A 166 3.23 10.74 3.34
C TRP A 166 3.08 12.09 4.06
N TRP A 167 3.27 13.19 3.32
CA TRP A 167 3.10 14.56 3.79
C TRP A 167 2.45 15.42 2.70
N SER A 168 1.43 16.17 3.06
CA SER A 168 0.85 17.16 2.14
C SER A 168 1.90 18.16 1.65
N TYR A 169 1.85 18.54 0.38
CA TYR A 169 2.68 19.66 -0.14
C TYR A 169 2.35 21.00 0.50
N ARG A 170 1.23 21.13 1.20
CA ARG A 170 0.78 22.38 1.81
C ARG A 170 1.52 22.64 3.12
N MET A 171 1.73 23.94 3.42
CA MET A 171 2.20 24.41 4.72
C MET A 171 3.55 23.82 5.16
N ARG A 172 4.40 23.41 4.22
CA ARG A 172 5.68 22.73 4.51
C ARG A 172 5.51 21.53 5.48
N ALA A 173 4.51 20.72 5.22
CA ALA A 173 4.12 19.64 6.14
C ALA A 173 5.28 18.68 6.41
N ARG A 174 6.07 18.33 5.38
CA ARG A 174 7.22 17.41 5.50
C ARG A 174 8.34 17.99 6.37
N GLU A 175 8.70 19.27 6.20
CA GLU A 175 9.72 19.95 7.03
C GLU A 175 9.32 19.99 8.51
N ARG A 176 8.02 20.03 8.81
CA ARG A 176 7.46 20.06 10.17
C ARG A 176 7.08 18.68 10.70
N ASN A 177 7.32 17.65 9.92
CA ASN A 177 6.88 16.27 10.15
C ASN A 177 5.38 16.17 10.51
N VAL A 178 4.53 16.90 9.79
CA VAL A 178 3.06 16.80 9.90
C VAL A 178 2.61 15.81 8.83
N GLY A 179 2.81 14.54 9.11
CA GLY A 179 2.64 13.44 8.15
C GLY A 179 1.68 12.37 8.61
N TRP A 180 1.50 11.39 7.72
CA TRP A 180 0.66 10.21 7.88
C TRP A 180 1.45 8.98 7.43
N ARG A 181 1.31 7.86 8.12
CA ARG A 181 1.79 6.56 7.66
C ARG A 181 0.64 5.85 6.97
N ILE A 182 0.66 5.84 5.65
CA ILE A 182 -0.37 5.26 4.79
C ILE A 182 0.18 4.25 3.78
N ASP A 183 1.50 4.12 3.70
CA ASP A 183 2.20 3.11 2.91
C ASP A 183 2.68 2.00 3.85
N TYR A 184 2.37 0.75 3.50
CA TYR A 184 2.63 -0.41 4.36
C TYR A 184 3.29 -1.55 3.60
N PHE A 185 3.92 -2.43 4.38
CA PHE A 185 4.12 -3.83 4.04
C PHE A 185 3.36 -4.70 5.03
N LEU A 186 2.36 -5.42 4.54
CA LEU A 186 1.63 -6.44 5.25
C LEU A 186 2.16 -7.81 4.85
N VAL A 187 2.35 -8.68 5.82
CA VAL A 187 2.85 -10.04 5.60
C VAL A 187 1.86 -11.01 6.22
N SER A 188 1.50 -12.10 5.52
CA SER A 188 0.65 -13.14 6.09
C SER A 188 1.30 -13.75 7.35
N ASP A 189 0.51 -14.06 8.35
CA ASP A 189 0.97 -14.40 9.70
C ASP A 189 1.89 -15.62 9.74
N ASP A 190 1.71 -16.57 8.82
CA ASP A 190 2.58 -17.74 8.64
C ASP A 190 4.03 -17.39 8.25
N ALA A 191 4.22 -16.23 7.63
CA ALA A 191 5.53 -15.69 7.24
C ALA A 191 6.01 -14.52 8.13
N ALA A 192 5.18 -13.99 9.01
CA ALA A 192 5.52 -12.84 9.83
C ALA A 192 6.74 -13.04 10.74
N GLY A 193 7.02 -14.28 11.15
CA GLY A 193 8.24 -14.64 11.88
C GLY A 193 9.54 -14.54 11.08
N ARG A 194 9.45 -14.41 9.75
CA ARG A 194 10.60 -14.29 8.83
C ARG A 194 10.99 -12.86 8.52
N ILE A 195 10.26 -11.86 9.06
CA ILE A 195 10.59 -10.43 8.93
C ILE A 195 11.87 -10.15 9.69
N THR A 196 12.86 -9.55 9.02
CA THR A 196 14.16 -9.19 9.59
C THR A 196 14.40 -7.69 9.66
N GLY A 197 13.58 -6.89 9.01
CA GLY A 197 13.64 -5.43 9.06
C GLY A 197 12.47 -4.78 8.33
N ALA A 198 12.09 -3.59 8.80
CA ALA A 198 11.14 -2.70 8.15
C ALA A 198 11.61 -1.26 8.35
N SER A 199 11.56 -0.43 7.30
CA SER A 199 12.03 0.95 7.34
C SER A 199 11.09 1.88 6.58
N ILE A 200 11.01 3.11 7.04
CA ILE A 200 10.42 4.24 6.31
C ILE A 200 11.60 5.15 5.95
N LEU A 201 11.82 5.37 4.66
CA LEU A 201 12.99 6.10 4.14
C LEU A 201 12.63 7.59 3.97
N ASP A 202 12.39 8.26 5.09
CA ASP A 202 11.87 9.63 5.16
C ASP A 202 12.86 10.70 4.69
N ASP A 203 14.12 10.34 4.51
CA ASP A 203 15.17 11.16 3.89
C ASP A 203 15.18 11.12 2.36
N VAL A 204 14.39 10.23 1.72
CA VAL A 204 14.25 10.16 0.26
C VAL A 204 13.17 11.12 -0.21
N TYR A 205 13.57 12.13 -0.99
CA TYR A 205 12.71 13.18 -1.52
C TYR A 205 12.37 12.96 -3.00
N GLY A 206 11.40 13.74 -3.52
CA GLY A 206 10.98 13.72 -4.93
C GLY A 206 9.48 13.43 -5.12
N SER A 207 8.78 13.08 -4.03
CA SER A 207 7.34 12.85 -3.97
C SER A 207 6.79 13.35 -2.64
N ASP A 208 5.48 13.47 -2.51
CA ASP A 208 4.76 13.63 -1.25
C ASP A 208 4.74 12.36 -0.40
N HIS A 209 5.06 11.20 -1.00
CA HIS A 209 5.40 9.97 -0.29
C HIS A 209 6.91 9.79 -0.18
N CYS A 210 7.36 9.01 0.79
CA CYS A 210 8.69 8.41 0.79
C CYS A 210 8.60 6.88 0.63
N PRO A 211 9.69 6.22 0.17
CA PRO A 211 9.71 4.77 0.08
C PRO A 211 9.60 4.11 1.45
N VAL A 212 8.95 2.95 1.48
CA VAL A 212 9.01 2.01 2.60
C VAL A 212 9.77 0.76 2.19
N GLU A 213 10.47 0.13 3.13
CA GLU A 213 11.30 -1.06 2.88
C GLU A 213 10.88 -2.20 3.82
N LEU A 214 10.83 -3.41 3.27
CA LEU A 214 10.72 -4.64 4.01
C LEU A 214 11.91 -5.55 3.72
N ARG A 215 12.48 -6.15 4.78
CA ARG A 215 13.44 -7.24 4.67
C ARG A 215 12.83 -8.50 5.27
N ILE A 216 12.69 -9.52 4.46
CA ILE A 216 12.06 -10.78 4.83
C ILE A 216 12.80 -11.96 4.17
N ARG A 217 12.81 -13.12 4.82
CA ARG A 217 13.37 -14.38 4.29
C ARG A 217 12.22 -15.29 3.85
N LEU A 218 11.96 -15.34 2.54
CA LEU A 218 10.90 -16.19 1.95
C LEU A 218 11.49 -17.43 1.31
#